data_4786c4d8c139882bbc93c6eb8b826f71
#
_entry.id   4786c4d8c139882bbc93c6eb8b826f71
#
_cell.length_a   1.000
_cell.length_b   1.000
_cell.length_c   1.000
_cell.angle_alpha   90.00
_cell.angle_beta   90.00
_cell.angle_gamma   90.00
#
_symmetry.space_group_name_H-M   'P 1'
#
loop_
_entity.id
_entity.type
_entity.pdbx_description
1 polymer ?
#
loop_
_entity_poly.entity_id
_entity_poly.type
_entity_poly.pdbx_seq_one_letter_code
_entity_poly.pdbx_strand_id
1 'polypeptide(L)'
;MAMLPFVKLLTLSTEGVLRLFGVRERVRQTVTEAEIEGLMKIGAEAGVFEPAEHEFVARVLSLDAQTVGAVLTPRIDIAWLDVEAPPEKILQIIRDRGFTRFPVCRQGLDDVLGILDALDLLDVALKGEPFDLRKRLRAPLYVPESIHLIRLLELFKLNQAHLALVVDEYGDVQGLVTMTDVLEAIIGEVPEAGEAEELEVVRRPDGSLLVDGGISLARLNEALEHAIVLPEDEVGRYHTLGGLVMARLGRVPRVGDRFSYAGLQFEVLDMDRHSVDKVLVAPQPDATRIADANGA
;
A
#
# COMPACT_ATOMS: atom_id res chain seq x y z
N MET A 1 -3.84 1.58 -57.52
CA MET A 1 -5.23 2.10 -57.42
C MET A 1 -6.32 1.16 -57.95
N ALA A 2 -5.99 0.04 -58.60
CA ALA A 2 -6.97 -0.87 -59.21
C ALA A 2 -7.68 -1.88 -58.25
N MET A 3 -7.24 -2.02 -57.02
CA MET A 3 -7.82 -3.01 -56.05
C MET A 3 -8.99 -2.50 -55.20
N LEU A 4 -9.23 -1.21 -55.17
CA LEU A 4 -10.34 -0.61 -54.35
C LEU A 4 -11.75 -1.11 -54.72
N PRO A 5 -12.11 -1.31 -56.03
CA PRO A 5 -13.45 -1.81 -56.35
C PRO A 5 -13.64 -3.28 -55.95
N PHE A 6 -12.57 -4.09 -55.99
CA PHE A 6 -12.62 -5.49 -55.63
C PHE A 6 -12.83 -5.70 -54.12
N VAL A 7 -12.13 -4.89 -53.28
CA VAL A 7 -12.33 -4.88 -51.85
C VAL A 7 -13.76 -4.46 -51.47
N LYS A 8 -14.28 -3.41 -52.13
CA LYS A 8 -15.68 -2.98 -51.90
C LYS A 8 -16.72 -4.06 -52.27
N LEU A 9 -16.50 -4.78 -53.36
CA LEU A 9 -17.39 -5.86 -53.77
C LEU A 9 -17.37 -7.02 -52.78
N LEU A 10 -16.18 -7.36 -52.28
CA LEU A 10 -16.03 -8.41 -51.23
C LEU A 10 -16.71 -8.00 -49.94
N THR A 11 -16.53 -6.78 -49.48
CA THR A 11 -17.16 -6.26 -48.26
C THR A 11 -18.69 -6.27 -48.37
N LEU A 12 -19.24 -5.80 -49.53
CA LEU A 12 -20.69 -5.81 -49.74
C LEU A 12 -21.27 -7.22 -49.79
N SER A 13 -20.56 -8.18 -50.40
CA SER A 13 -21.01 -9.59 -50.43
C SER A 13 -20.99 -10.23 -49.08
N THR A 14 -19.95 -9.96 -48.27
CA THR A 14 -19.82 -10.48 -46.87
C THR A 14 -20.90 -9.88 -45.98
N GLU A 15 -21.14 -8.56 -46.06
CA GLU A 15 -22.24 -7.92 -45.33
C GLU A 15 -23.61 -8.44 -45.74
N GLY A 16 -23.83 -8.71 -47.04
CA GLY A 16 -25.07 -9.29 -47.53
C GLY A 16 -25.33 -10.68 -46.99
N VAL A 17 -24.31 -11.55 -46.95
CA VAL A 17 -24.40 -12.91 -46.41
C VAL A 17 -24.61 -12.86 -44.88
N LEU A 18 -23.91 -12.01 -44.14
CA LEU A 18 -24.08 -11.83 -42.69
C LEU A 18 -25.50 -11.36 -42.34
N ARG A 19 -26.07 -10.43 -43.11
CA ARG A 19 -27.47 -9.98 -42.96
C ARG A 19 -28.47 -11.09 -43.23
N LEU A 20 -28.24 -11.96 -44.22
CA LEU A 20 -29.11 -13.05 -44.57
C LEU A 20 -29.16 -14.12 -43.45
N PHE A 21 -28.03 -14.32 -42.74
CA PHE A 21 -27.92 -15.20 -41.57
C PHE A 21 -28.35 -14.55 -40.25
N GLY A 22 -28.86 -13.32 -40.28
CA GLY A 22 -29.37 -12.64 -39.07
C GLY A 22 -28.27 -12.23 -38.10
N VAL A 23 -27.01 -12.33 -38.49
CA VAL A 23 -25.89 -11.85 -37.69
C VAL A 23 -25.87 -10.32 -37.80
N ARG A 24 -26.63 -9.67 -36.95
CA ARG A 24 -26.44 -8.24 -36.67
C ARG A 24 -25.17 -8.12 -35.83
N GLU A 25 -24.12 -7.64 -36.45
CA GLU A 25 -22.92 -7.19 -35.76
C GLU A 25 -23.31 -6.08 -34.79
N ARG A 26 -23.82 -6.46 -33.63
CA ARG A 26 -23.75 -5.59 -32.46
C ARG A 26 -22.30 -5.71 -31.97
N VAL A 27 -21.39 -5.06 -32.66
CA VAL A 27 -20.12 -4.64 -32.08
C VAL A 27 -20.49 -3.59 -31.03
N ARG A 28 -21.04 -4.04 -29.89
CA ARG A 28 -20.79 -3.35 -28.67
C ARG A 28 -19.33 -3.65 -28.37
N GLN A 29 -18.46 -2.75 -28.81
CA GLN A 29 -17.15 -2.61 -28.21
C GLN A 29 -17.41 -2.19 -26.75
N THR A 30 -17.79 -3.15 -25.94
CA THR A 30 -17.68 -3.00 -24.50
C THR A 30 -16.19 -3.14 -24.22
N VAL A 31 -15.51 -2.00 -24.17
CA VAL A 31 -14.12 -1.96 -23.70
C VAL A 31 -14.15 -2.62 -22.32
N THR A 32 -13.41 -3.69 -22.17
CA THR A 32 -13.29 -4.42 -20.90
C THR A 32 -12.15 -3.81 -20.08
N GLU A 33 -12.21 -3.99 -18.76
CA GLU A 33 -11.16 -3.57 -17.86
C GLU A 33 -9.78 -4.13 -18.27
N ALA A 34 -9.74 -5.41 -18.65
CA ALA A 34 -8.54 -6.06 -19.17
C ALA A 34 -8.00 -5.42 -20.47
N GLU A 35 -8.87 -4.87 -21.34
CA GLU A 35 -8.44 -4.13 -22.52
C GLU A 35 -7.84 -2.77 -22.17
N ILE A 36 -8.39 -2.08 -21.15
CA ILE A 36 -7.85 -0.82 -20.66
C ILE A 36 -6.47 -1.08 -20.04
N GLU A 37 -6.34 -2.08 -19.19
CA GLU A 37 -5.08 -2.48 -18.57
C GLU A 37 -4.02 -2.84 -19.61
N GLY A 38 -4.40 -3.61 -20.64
CA GLY A 38 -3.52 -3.96 -21.75
C GLY A 38 -3.04 -2.73 -22.55
N LEU A 39 -3.92 -1.76 -22.79
CA LEU A 39 -3.55 -0.50 -23.46
C LEU A 39 -2.61 0.36 -22.61
N MET A 40 -2.86 0.42 -21.30
CA MET A 40 -2.00 1.13 -20.35
C MET A 40 -0.59 0.52 -20.29
N LYS A 41 -0.50 -0.82 -20.27
CA LYS A 41 0.77 -1.54 -20.30
C LYS A 41 1.57 -1.24 -21.58
N ILE A 42 0.92 -1.29 -22.72
CA ILE A 42 1.55 -0.94 -24.03
C ILE A 42 2.01 0.53 -24.02
N GLY A 43 1.22 1.44 -23.43
CA GLY A 43 1.58 2.85 -23.30
C GLY A 43 2.79 3.06 -22.39
N ALA A 44 2.91 2.32 -21.30
CA ALA A 44 4.07 2.35 -20.41
C ALA A 44 5.32 1.81 -21.09
N GLU A 45 5.23 0.70 -21.81
CA GLU A 45 6.33 0.13 -22.60
C GLU A 45 6.78 1.09 -23.73
N ALA A 46 5.87 1.88 -24.28
CA ALA A 46 6.15 2.90 -25.30
C ALA A 46 6.68 4.23 -24.70
N GLY A 47 6.78 4.36 -23.37
CA GLY A 47 7.22 5.58 -22.68
C GLY A 47 6.21 6.73 -22.74
N VAL A 48 4.92 6.44 -22.98
CA VAL A 48 3.81 7.41 -22.96
C VAL A 48 3.35 7.67 -21.53
N PHE A 49 3.46 6.66 -20.66
CA PHE A 49 3.13 6.70 -19.23
C PHE A 49 4.34 6.29 -18.41
N GLU A 50 4.47 6.88 -17.23
CA GLU A 50 5.41 6.39 -16.22
C GLU A 50 4.89 5.08 -15.59
N PRO A 51 5.78 4.15 -15.15
CA PRO A 51 5.36 2.91 -14.51
C PRO A 51 4.42 3.14 -13.31
N ALA A 52 4.67 4.18 -12.51
CA ALA A 52 3.85 4.58 -11.38
C ALA A 52 2.42 5.00 -11.79
N GLU A 53 2.26 5.68 -12.93
CA GLU A 53 0.94 6.07 -13.45
C GLU A 53 0.11 4.85 -13.86
N HIS A 54 0.77 3.85 -14.47
CA HIS A 54 0.12 2.58 -14.82
C HIS A 54 -0.38 1.85 -13.56
N GLU A 55 0.47 1.73 -12.54
CA GLU A 55 0.10 1.06 -11.29
C GLU A 55 -1.05 1.77 -10.57
N PHE A 56 -1.01 3.09 -10.52
CA PHE A 56 -2.08 3.90 -9.93
C PHE A 56 -3.44 3.67 -10.63
N VAL A 57 -3.47 3.68 -11.96
CA VAL A 57 -4.71 3.43 -12.71
C VAL A 57 -5.21 2.00 -12.51
N ALA A 58 -4.32 1.00 -12.48
CA ALA A 58 -4.71 -0.38 -12.21
C ALA A 58 -5.35 -0.52 -10.83
N ARG A 59 -4.79 0.13 -9.79
CA ARG A 59 -5.37 0.14 -8.43
C ARG A 59 -6.73 0.84 -8.39
N VAL A 60 -6.90 1.95 -9.10
CA VAL A 60 -8.21 2.65 -9.18
C VAL A 60 -9.26 1.76 -9.83
N LEU A 61 -8.93 1.02 -10.89
CA LEU A 61 -9.85 0.10 -11.55
C LEU A 61 -10.22 -1.07 -10.63
N SER A 62 -9.28 -1.55 -9.81
CA SER A 62 -9.53 -2.66 -8.89
C SER A 62 -10.41 -2.29 -7.67
N LEU A 63 -10.62 -0.99 -7.39
CA LEU A 63 -11.43 -0.56 -6.24
C LEU A 63 -12.89 -1.05 -6.29
N ASP A 64 -13.44 -1.21 -7.49
CA ASP A 64 -14.81 -1.71 -7.64
C ASP A 64 -14.95 -3.19 -7.25
N ALA A 65 -13.84 -3.94 -7.30
CA ALA A 65 -13.80 -5.34 -6.87
C ALA A 65 -13.43 -5.50 -5.39
N GLN A 66 -12.82 -4.49 -4.76
CA GLN A 66 -12.37 -4.58 -3.37
C GLN A 66 -13.48 -4.20 -2.38
N THR A 67 -13.60 -4.99 -1.30
CA THR A 67 -14.51 -4.71 -0.19
C THR A 67 -13.79 -4.11 1.00
N VAL A 68 -14.56 -3.49 1.90
CA VAL A 68 -14.07 -2.92 3.16
C VAL A 68 -13.33 -3.96 4.00
N GLY A 69 -13.77 -5.22 3.96
CA GLY A 69 -13.11 -6.32 4.68
C GLY A 69 -11.64 -6.54 4.32
N ALA A 70 -11.20 -6.08 3.14
CA ALA A 70 -9.80 -6.20 2.71
C ALA A 70 -8.86 -5.15 3.34
N VAL A 71 -9.41 -4.02 3.81
CA VAL A 71 -8.63 -2.85 4.28
C VAL A 71 -9.00 -2.39 5.69
N LEU A 72 -9.95 -3.04 6.34
CA LEU A 72 -10.39 -2.64 7.68
C LEU A 72 -9.30 -2.84 8.73
N THR A 73 -9.24 -1.93 9.70
CA THR A 73 -8.53 -2.13 10.97
C THR A 73 -9.38 -3.05 11.85
N PRO A 74 -8.86 -4.24 12.25
CA PRO A 74 -9.61 -5.18 13.07
C PRO A 74 -10.03 -4.60 14.43
N ARG A 75 -11.14 -5.08 14.98
CA ARG A 75 -11.69 -4.63 16.26
C ARG A 75 -10.66 -4.58 17.40
N ILE A 76 -9.77 -5.56 17.46
CA ILE A 76 -8.76 -5.66 18.52
C ILE A 76 -7.75 -4.51 18.50
N ASP A 77 -7.51 -3.93 17.31
CA ASP A 77 -6.52 -2.88 17.08
C ASP A 77 -7.13 -1.47 17.14
N ILE A 78 -8.47 -1.37 17.29
CA ILE A 78 -9.16 -0.08 17.37
C ILE A 78 -8.77 0.64 18.65
N ALA A 79 -8.19 1.83 18.50
CA ALA A 79 -8.04 2.77 19.61
C ALA A 79 -9.36 3.52 19.83
N TRP A 80 -9.96 3.37 21.00
CA TRP A 80 -11.21 4.01 21.38
C TRP A 80 -11.08 4.73 22.73
N LEU A 81 -12.01 5.63 23.02
CA LEU A 81 -12.05 6.42 24.24
C LEU A 81 -13.25 6.02 25.09
N ASP A 82 -13.03 5.79 26.38
CA ASP A 82 -14.13 5.57 27.33
C ASP A 82 -14.70 6.93 27.76
N VAL A 83 -16.00 7.12 27.56
CA VAL A 83 -16.71 8.36 27.94
C VAL A 83 -16.67 8.61 29.45
N GLU A 84 -16.47 7.58 30.25
CA GLU A 84 -16.43 7.64 31.75
C GLU A 84 -14.99 7.76 32.27
N ALA A 85 -13.97 7.68 31.37
CA ALA A 85 -12.59 7.83 31.77
C ALA A 85 -12.26 9.28 32.19
N PRO A 86 -11.31 9.48 33.12
CA PRO A 86 -10.87 10.80 33.49
C PRO A 86 -10.19 11.51 32.31
N PRO A 87 -10.31 12.86 32.22
CA PRO A 87 -9.76 13.65 31.11
C PRO A 87 -8.28 13.38 30.81
N GLU A 88 -7.48 13.18 31.87
CA GLU A 88 -6.03 12.95 31.76
C GLU A 88 -5.74 11.66 30.98
N LYS A 89 -6.52 10.60 31.23
CA LYS A 89 -6.38 9.31 30.54
C LYS A 89 -6.79 9.42 29.06
N ILE A 90 -7.85 10.16 28.78
CA ILE A 90 -8.31 10.42 27.40
C ILE A 90 -7.23 11.16 26.62
N LEU A 91 -6.69 12.25 27.17
CA LEU A 91 -5.63 13.04 26.56
C LEU A 91 -4.33 12.22 26.37
N GLN A 92 -4.05 11.31 27.31
CA GLN A 92 -2.91 10.39 27.18
C GLN A 92 -3.09 9.46 25.97
N ILE A 93 -4.26 8.79 25.85
CA ILE A 93 -4.54 7.90 24.72
C ILE A 93 -4.41 8.65 23.39
N ILE A 94 -4.99 9.86 23.28
CA ILE A 94 -4.91 10.68 22.06
C ILE A 94 -3.47 11.00 21.70
N ARG A 95 -2.64 11.35 22.69
CA ARG A 95 -1.22 11.66 22.49
C ARG A 95 -0.42 10.45 22.08
N ASP A 96 -0.63 9.32 22.75
CA ASP A 96 0.15 8.10 22.53
C ASP A 96 -0.17 7.43 21.19
N ARG A 97 -1.42 7.57 20.72
CA ARG A 97 -1.86 7.00 19.43
C ARG A 97 -1.71 7.93 18.25
N GLY A 98 -1.68 9.25 18.46
CA GLY A 98 -1.52 10.24 17.38
C GLY A 98 -2.69 10.36 16.40
N PHE A 99 -3.77 9.60 16.57
CA PHE A 99 -4.92 9.64 15.68
C PHE A 99 -5.72 10.93 15.84
N THR A 100 -6.38 11.36 14.76
CA THR A 100 -7.23 12.55 14.77
C THR A 100 -8.68 12.25 15.14
N ARG A 101 -9.15 11.01 15.01
CA ARG A 101 -10.52 10.60 15.28
C ARG A 101 -10.58 9.32 16.06
N PHE A 102 -11.48 9.29 17.04
CA PHE A 102 -11.64 8.15 17.93
C PHE A 102 -13.12 7.80 18.09
N PRO A 103 -13.48 6.50 18.04
CA PRO A 103 -14.75 6.05 18.61
C PRO A 103 -14.79 6.34 20.10
N VAL A 104 -15.88 6.91 20.57
CA VAL A 104 -16.14 7.10 22.00
C VAL A 104 -17.20 6.10 22.41
N CYS A 105 -16.88 5.27 23.39
CA CYS A 105 -17.68 4.14 23.81
C CYS A 105 -17.97 4.19 25.31
N ARG A 106 -18.93 3.40 25.75
CA ARG A 106 -19.14 3.10 27.16
C ARG A 106 -18.70 1.66 27.43
N GLN A 107 -17.60 1.49 28.16
CA GLN A 107 -17.03 0.20 28.58
C GLN A 107 -16.54 -0.71 27.42
N GLY A 108 -16.69 -0.33 26.16
CA GLY A 108 -16.21 -1.10 25.02
C GLY A 108 -16.91 -0.75 23.71
N LEU A 109 -16.44 -1.36 22.64
CA LEU A 109 -16.93 -1.13 21.25
C LEU A 109 -18.34 -1.68 20.99
N ASP A 110 -18.96 -2.35 21.97
CA ASP A 110 -20.37 -2.79 21.89
C ASP A 110 -21.37 -1.65 22.15
N ASP A 111 -20.93 -0.57 22.83
CA ASP A 111 -21.76 0.62 23.09
C ASP A 111 -21.03 1.87 22.59
N VAL A 112 -21.04 2.09 21.27
CA VAL A 112 -20.44 3.26 20.64
C VAL A 112 -21.40 4.43 20.70
N LEU A 113 -21.02 5.49 21.41
CA LEU A 113 -21.80 6.71 21.60
C LEU A 113 -21.62 7.71 20.44
N GLY A 114 -20.48 7.68 19.77
CA GLY A 114 -20.16 8.58 18.66
C GLY A 114 -18.68 8.60 18.30
N ILE A 115 -18.33 9.46 17.37
CA ILE A 115 -16.96 9.71 16.93
C ILE A 115 -16.54 11.09 17.41
N LEU A 116 -15.40 11.16 18.09
CA LEU A 116 -14.76 12.38 18.53
C LEU A 116 -13.67 12.78 17.54
N ASP A 117 -13.61 14.06 17.14
CA ASP A 117 -12.45 14.65 16.51
C ASP A 117 -11.53 15.23 17.60
N ALA A 118 -10.28 14.80 17.65
CA ALA A 118 -9.34 15.25 18.68
C ALA A 118 -9.09 16.77 18.66
N LEU A 119 -9.24 17.42 17.49
CA LEU A 119 -9.13 18.86 17.36
C LEU A 119 -10.28 19.60 18.10
N ASP A 120 -11.44 18.99 18.23
CA ASP A 120 -12.55 19.58 19.00
C ASP A 120 -12.20 19.72 20.48
N LEU A 121 -11.29 18.89 21.03
CA LEU A 121 -10.79 18.99 22.41
C LEU A 121 -9.80 20.13 22.59
N LEU A 122 -9.00 20.43 21.56
CA LEU A 122 -8.10 21.59 21.58
C LEU A 122 -8.90 22.88 21.69
N ASP A 123 -10.01 22.99 20.97
CA ASP A 123 -10.90 24.16 21.02
C ASP A 123 -11.51 24.32 22.43
N VAL A 124 -11.92 23.22 23.09
CA VAL A 124 -12.41 23.20 24.48
C VAL A 124 -11.31 23.71 25.43
N ALA A 125 -10.08 23.22 25.29
CA ALA A 125 -8.96 23.62 26.15
C ALA A 125 -8.61 25.10 25.97
N LEU A 126 -8.62 25.62 24.76
CA LEU A 126 -8.32 27.03 24.44
C LEU A 126 -9.41 27.98 24.98
N LYS A 127 -10.67 27.55 24.99
CA LYS A 127 -11.80 28.36 25.49
C LYS A 127 -12.01 28.25 26.99
N GLY A 128 -11.29 27.35 27.67
CA GLY A 128 -11.48 27.08 29.09
C GLY A 128 -12.86 26.49 29.44
N GLU A 129 -13.50 25.83 28.46
CA GLU A 129 -14.78 25.16 28.66
C GLU A 129 -14.60 23.88 29.48
N PRO A 130 -15.63 23.42 30.24
CA PRO A 130 -15.57 22.15 30.94
C PRO A 130 -15.41 20.99 29.94
N PHE A 131 -14.55 20.04 30.27
CA PHE A 131 -14.28 18.85 29.48
C PHE A 131 -15.50 17.92 29.47
N ASP A 132 -16.28 17.96 28.40
CA ASP A 132 -17.47 17.11 28.23
C ASP A 132 -17.47 16.53 26.79
N LEU A 133 -17.04 15.27 26.67
CA LEU A 133 -16.96 14.56 25.38
C LEU A 133 -18.33 14.47 24.70
N ARG A 134 -19.39 14.26 25.45
CA ARG A 134 -20.74 13.98 24.90
C ARG A 134 -21.26 15.09 24.03
N LYS A 135 -20.86 16.33 24.30
CA LYS A 135 -21.28 17.51 23.52
C LYS A 135 -20.59 17.64 22.17
N ARG A 136 -19.53 16.90 21.94
CA ARG A 136 -18.66 17.00 20.73
C ARG A 136 -18.72 15.75 19.86
N LEU A 137 -19.54 14.75 20.24
CA LEU A 137 -19.66 13.53 19.46
C LEU A 137 -20.43 13.75 18.18
N ARG A 138 -19.89 13.21 17.10
CA ARG A 138 -20.59 13.10 15.80
C ARG A 138 -21.21 11.72 15.69
N ALA A 139 -22.33 11.59 14.98
CA ALA A 139 -22.94 10.30 14.74
C ALA A 139 -22.00 9.37 14.00
N PRO A 140 -21.83 8.11 14.45
CA PRO A 140 -20.98 7.15 13.77
C PRO A 140 -21.63 6.70 12.45
N LEU A 141 -20.82 6.49 11.43
CA LEU A 141 -21.23 5.84 10.18
C LEU A 141 -20.98 4.34 10.33
N TYR A 142 -22.00 3.52 10.13
CA TYR A 142 -21.89 2.06 10.12
C TYR A 142 -21.99 1.52 8.71
N VAL A 143 -21.14 0.56 8.38
CA VAL A 143 -21.10 -0.09 7.08
C VAL A 143 -20.88 -1.60 7.24
N PRO A 144 -21.44 -2.46 6.38
CA PRO A 144 -21.14 -3.89 6.39
C PRO A 144 -19.75 -4.14 5.79
N GLU A 145 -19.09 -5.24 6.23
CA GLU A 145 -17.78 -5.66 5.72
C GLU A 145 -17.78 -5.91 4.20
N SER A 146 -18.91 -6.36 3.65
CA SER A 146 -19.07 -6.69 2.23
C SER A 146 -19.24 -5.49 1.30
N ILE A 147 -19.34 -4.26 1.81
CA ILE A 147 -19.50 -3.08 0.97
C ILE A 147 -18.20 -2.81 0.16
N HIS A 148 -18.36 -2.44 -1.11
CA HIS A 148 -17.22 -2.09 -1.97
C HIS A 148 -16.64 -0.72 -1.61
N LEU A 149 -15.31 -0.56 -1.80
CA LEU A 149 -14.59 0.67 -1.43
C LEU A 149 -15.12 1.91 -2.16
N ILE A 150 -15.51 1.79 -3.43
CA ILE A 150 -16.14 2.90 -4.18
C ILE A 150 -17.42 3.37 -3.47
N ARG A 151 -18.25 2.42 -3.03
CA ARG A 151 -19.48 2.78 -2.33
C ARG A 151 -19.21 3.40 -0.96
N LEU A 152 -18.19 2.94 -0.27
CA LEU A 152 -17.74 3.56 0.99
C LEU A 152 -17.32 5.02 0.77
N LEU A 153 -16.55 5.33 -0.30
CA LEU A 153 -16.17 6.70 -0.65
C LEU A 153 -17.39 7.62 -0.87
N GLU A 154 -18.42 7.10 -1.54
CA GLU A 154 -19.67 7.86 -1.72
C GLU A 154 -20.36 8.14 -0.37
N LEU A 155 -20.38 7.14 0.54
CA LEU A 155 -20.96 7.31 1.87
C LEU A 155 -20.16 8.31 2.72
N PHE A 156 -18.83 8.27 2.68
CA PHE A 156 -17.98 9.26 3.33
C PHE A 156 -18.29 10.68 2.83
N LYS A 157 -18.39 10.85 1.51
CA LYS A 157 -18.72 12.14 0.91
C LYS A 157 -20.12 12.63 1.30
N LEU A 158 -21.11 11.73 1.26
CA LEU A 158 -22.52 12.08 1.56
C LEU A 158 -22.70 12.46 3.03
N ASN A 159 -22.04 11.72 3.95
CA ASN A 159 -22.19 11.93 5.39
C ASN A 159 -21.14 12.88 5.97
N GLN A 160 -20.23 13.42 5.14
CA GLN A 160 -19.07 14.21 5.59
C GLN A 160 -18.26 13.48 6.68
N ALA A 161 -18.23 12.15 6.59
CA ALA A 161 -17.50 11.27 7.51
C ALA A 161 -16.13 10.90 6.93
N HIS A 162 -15.17 10.63 7.80
CA HIS A 162 -13.82 10.20 7.42
C HIS A 162 -13.45 8.88 8.11
N LEU A 163 -14.38 8.34 8.91
CA LEU A 163 -14.26 7.09 9.63
C LEU A 163 -15.61 6.40 9.62
N ALA A 164 -15.63 5.10 9.36
CA ALA A 164 -16.81 4.26 9.50
C ALA A 164 -16.50 3.04 10.39
N LEU A 165 -17.47 2.63 11.17
CA LEU A 165 -17.43 1.38 11.93
C LEU A 165 -17.97 0.26 11.05
N VAL A 166 -17.19 -0.81 10.95
CA VAL A 166 -17.57 -1.99 10.17
C VAL A 166 -18.31 -2.96 11.07
N VAL A 167 -19.50 -3.36 10.67
CA VAL A 167 -20.38 -4.23 11.48
C VAL A 167 -20.77 -5.49 10.72
N ASP A 168 -21.03 -6.54 11.47
CA ASP A 168 -21.61 -7.78 10.97
C ASP A 168 -23.15 -7.72 10.87
N GLU A 169 -23.79 -8.85 10.55
CA GLU A 169 -25.24 -8.98 10.38
C GLU A 169 -26.04 -8.82 11.69
N TYR A 170 -25.35 -8.90 12.84
CA TYR A 170 -25.95 -8.72 14.15
C TYR A 170 -25.79 -7.29 14.68
N GLY A 171 -24.98 -6.49 13.98
CA GLY A 171 -24.66 -5.11 14.37
C GLY A 171 -23.44 -4.99 15.26
N ASP A 172 -22.69 -6.08 15.46
CA ASP A 172 -21.48 -6.08 16.28
C ASP A 172 -20.31 -5.48 15.49
N VAL A 173 -19.55 -4.57 16.12
CA VAL A 173 -18.38 -3.92 15.50
C VAL A 173 -17.27 -4.96 15.29
N GLN A 174 -16.91 -5.19 14.03
CA GLN A 174 -15.81 -6.09 13.61
C GLN A 174 -14.51 -5.33 13.36
N GLY A 175 -14.61 -4.05 13.01
CA GLY A 175 -13.47 -3.22 12.69
C GLY A 175 -13.85 -1.76 12.46
N LEU A 176 -12.90 -0.98 12.02
CA LEU A 176 -13.13 0.37 11.49
C LEU A 176 -12.39 0.54 10.16
N VAL A 177 -12.84 1.49 9.37
CA VAL A 177 -12.18 1.90 8.14
C VAL A 177 -12.18 3.41 8.05
N THR A 178 -11.08 3.99 7.60
CA THR A 178 -10.92 5.43 7.43
C THR A 178 -10.79 5.83 5.96
N MET A 179 -10.87 7.13 5.70
CA MET A 179 -10.58 7.68 4.37
C MET A 179 -9.12 7.41 3.96
N THR A 180 -8.20 7.38 4.92
CA THR A 180 -6.78 7.08 4.69
C THR A 180 -6.60 5.67 4.17
N ASP A 181 -7.26 4.66 4.76
CA ASP A 181 -7.18 3.26 4.31
C ASP A 181 -7.66 3.10 2.86
N VAL A 182 -8.71 3.84 2.49
CA VAL A 182 -9.18 3.86 1.10
C VAL A 182 -8.18 4.55 0.16
N LEU A 183 -7.54 5.62 0.60
CA LEU A 183 -6.49 6.28 -0.17
C LEU A 183 -5.27 5.38 -0.32
N GLU A 184 -4.87 4.66 0.71
CA GLU A 184 -3.78 3.67 0.67
C GLU A 184 -4.08 2.52 -0.31
N ALA A 185 -5.32 2.06 -0.38
CA ALA A 185 -5.73 1.09 -1.39
C ALA A 185 -5.54 1.59 -2.84
N ILE A 186 -5.59 2.92 -3.05
CA ILE A 186 -5.41 3.56 -4.36
C ILE A 186 -3.95 3.86 -4.66
N ILE A 187 -3.26 4.51 -3.72
CA ILE A 187 -1.90 5.06 -3.93
C ILE A 187 -0.84 4.00 -3.59
N GLY A 188 -1.14 3.04 -2.74
CA GLY A 188 -0.22 2.16 -2.04
C GLY A 188 0.09 2.70 -0.66
N GLU A 189 0.95 2.02 0.07
CA GLU A 189 1.36 2.44 1.41
C GLU A 189 1.85 3.89 1.39
N VAL A 190 1.19 4.72 2.18
CA VAL A 190 1.60 6.11 2.40
C VAL A 190 2.39 6.12 3.70
N PRO A 191 3.68 6.46 3.70
CA PRO A 191 4.46 6.56 4.93
C PRO A 191 3.74 7.48 5.93
N GLU A 192 3.49 7.01 7.14
CA GLU A 192 2.87 7.84 8.18
C GLU A 192 3.77 9.04 8.49
N ALA A 193 3.17 10.21 8.73
CA ALA A 193 3.88 11.42 9.13
C ALA A 193 4.46 11.24 10.55
N GLY A 194 5.63 10.66 10.64
CA GLY A 194 6.31 10.29 11.88
C GLY A 194 7.15 9.04 11.74
N GLU A 195 6.83 8.16 10.79
CA GLU A 195 7.86 7.39 10.12
C GLU A 195 8.67 8.43 9.33
N ALA A 196 9.60 9.09 10.04
CA ALA A 196 10.73 9.72 9.37
C ALA A 196 11.11 8.70 8.31
N GLU A 197 11.17 9.10 7.01
CA GLU A 197 11.77 8.28 5.97
C GLU A 197 12.81 7.41 6.67
N GLU A 198 12.47 6.17 7.01
CA GLU A 198 13.50 5.23 7.36
C GLU A 198 14.26 5.21 6.05
N LEU A 199 15.33 5.99 6.02
CA LEU A 199 16.09 6.25 4.81
C LEU A 199 16.31 4.88 4.22
N GLU A 200 15.65 4.60 3.08
CA GLU A 200 15.77 3.29 2.40
C GLU A 200 17.23 2.84 2.38
N VAL A 201 18.14 3.83 2.48
CA VAL A 201 19.59 3.62 2.58
C VAL A 201 20.19 4.62 3.57
N VAL A 202 20.76 4.12 4.65
CA VAL A 202 21.54 4.90 5.62
C VAL A 202 23.01 4.56 5.49
N ARG A 203 23.85 5.50 5.09
CA ARG A 203 25.31 5.34 5.03
C ARG A 203 25.91 5.48 6.43
N ARG A 204 26.61 4.45 6.88
CA ARG A 204 27.33 4.45 8.18
C ARG A 204 28.73 5.07 8.05
N PRO A 205 29.34 5.51 9.19
CA PRO A 205 30.69 6.09 9.19
C PRO A 205 31.77 5.12 8.72
N ASP A 206 31.55 3.81 8.81
CA ASP A 206 32.46 2.73 8.36
C ASP A 206 32.35 2.46 6.85
N GLY A 207 31.48 3.18 6.14
CA GLY A 207 31.24 3.02 4.71
C GLY A 207 30.22 1.92 4.37
N SER A 208 29.70 1.20 5.34
CA SER A 208 28.59 0.25 5.13
C SER A 208 27.27 0.99 4.94
N LEU A 209 26.32 0.34 4.26
CA LEU A 209 24.97 0.84 4.05
C LEU A 209 24.01 -0.04 4.86
N LEU A 210 23.18 0.57 5.68
CA LEU A 210 21.97 -0.05 6.22
C LEU A 210 20.84 0.21 5.24
N VAL A 211 20.22 -0.85 4.74
CA VAL A 211 19.32 -0.79 3.59
C VAL A 211 18.03 -1.51 3.94
N ASP A 212 16.90 -0.91 3.56
CA ASP A 212 15.58 -1.54 3.64
C ASP A 212 15.49 -2.75 2.69
N GLY A 213 14.92 -3.86 3.16
CA GLY A 213 14.76 -5.06 2.35
C GLY A 213 13.75 -4.90 1.21
N GLY A 214 12.82 -3.97 1.31
CA GLY A 214 11.84 -3.62 0.29
C GLY A 214 12.39 -2.75 -0.84
N ILE A 215 13.58 -2.15 -0.67
CA ILE A 215 14.18 -1.27 -1.69
C ILE A 215 14.32 -2.00 -3.04
N SER A 216 13.99 -1.31 -4.13
CA SER A 216 14.23 -1.85 -5.46
C SER A 216 15.73 -1.97 -5.76
N LEU A 217 16.13 -3.01 -6.50
CA LEU A 217 17.53 -3.18 -6.90
C LEU A 217 18.05 -2.02 -7.75
N ALA A 218 17.18 -1.32 -8.47
CA ALA A 218 17.54 -0.13 -9.22
C ALA A 218 17.97 1.01 -8.28
N ARG A 219 17.17 1.33 -7.25
CA ARG A 219 17.50 2.35 -6.25
C ARG A 219 18.70 1.96 -5.38
N LEU A 220 18.83 0.66 -5.05
CA LEU A 220 20.02 0.18 -4.35
C LEU A 220 21.30 0.43 -5.18
N ASN A 221 21.25 0.18 -6.49
CA ASN A 221 22.36 0.43 -7.39
C ASN A 221 22.71 1.93 -7.52
N GLU A 222 21.74 2.82 -7.43
CA GLU A 222 21.98 4.27 -7.37
C GLU A 222 22.72 4.68 -6.09
N ALA A 223 22.43 4.00 -4.97
CA ALA A 223 23.06 4.27 -3.67
C ALA A 223 24.45 3.66 -3.52
N LEU A 224 24.75 2.59 -4.28
CA LEU A 224 26.03 1.90 -4.29
C LEU A 224 26.97 2.57 -5.30
N GLU A 225 28.27 2.66 -4.94
CA GLU A 225 29.32 3.08 -5.90
C GLU A 225 29.59 2.00 -6.98
N HIS A 226 29.09 0.78 -6.77
CA HIS A 226 29.25 -0.37 -7.66
C HIS A 226 27.89 -0.98 -7.97
N ALA A 227 27.56 -1.09 -9.25
CA ALA A 227 26.31 -1.70 -9.68
C ALA A 227 26.28 -3.21 -9.41
N ILE A 228 25.20 -3.68 -8.80
CA ILE A 228 24.88 -5.10 -8.72
C ILE A 228 24.36 -5.53 -10.09
N VAL A 229 25.17 -6.26 -10.83
CA VAL A 229 24.78 -6.81 -12.15
C VAL A 229 24.21 -8.20 -11.93
N LEU A 230 22.94 -8.41 -12.27
CA LEU A 230 22.31 -9.72 -12.26
C LEU A 230 22.67 -10.50 -13.52
N PRO A 231 22.88 -11.83 -13.43
CA PRO A 231 22.96 -12.70 -14.62
C PRO A 231 21.68 -12.59 -15.46
N GLU A 232 21.78 -12.78 -16.79
CA GLU A 232 20.65 -12.64 -17.71
C GLU A 232 19.45 -13.56 -17.36
N ASP A 233 19.73 -14.76 -16.82
CA ASP A 233 18.73 -15.74 -16.39
C ASP A 233 18.06 -15.39 -15.05
N GLU A 234 18.54 -14.39 -14.34
CA GLU A 234 18.00 -13.91 -13.07
C GLU A 234 17.28 -12.56 -13.20
N VAL A 235 17.44 -11.86 -14.30
CA VAL A 235 16.77 -10.58 -14.57
C VAL A 235 15.25 -10.78 -14.53
N GLY A 236 14.56 -10.00 -13.69
CA GLY A 236 13.09 -10.08 -13.53
C GLY A 236 12.58 -11.20 -12.60
N ARG A 237 13.45 -12.02 -12.01
CA ARG A 237 13.05 -13.02 -11.01
C ARG A 237 12.74 -12.41 -9.65
N TYR A 238 13.40 -11.32 -9.31
CA TYR A 238 13.18 -10.54 -8.09
C TYR A 238 13.51 -9.06 -8.37
N HIS A 239 12.79 -8.19 -7.72
CA HIS A 239 12.87 -6.75 -7.96
C HIS A 239 13.39 -5.97 -6.74
N THR A 240 13.41 -6.59 -5.56
CA THR A 240 13.81 -5.98 -4.30
C THR A 240 15.06 -6.63 -3.71
N LEU A 241 15.72 -5.94 -2.77
CA LEU A 241 16.86 -6.47 -2.02
C LEU A 241 16.48 -7.73 -1.23
N GLY A 242 15.31 -7.75 -0.56
CA GLY A 242 14.82 -8.93 0.15
C GLY A 242 14.63 -10.14 -0.77
N GLY A 243 14.13 -9.91 -2.00
CA GLY A 243 14.03 -10.94 -3.03
C GLY A 243 15.40 -11.50 -3.44
N LEU A 244 16.41 -10.63 -3.60
CA LEU A 244 17.80 -11.04 -3.87
C LEU A 244 18.36 -11.88 -2.72
N VAL A 245 18.17 -11.44 -1.47
CA VAL A 245 18.63 -12.17 -0.26
C VAL A 245 18.02 -13.57 -0.20
N MET A 246 16.70 -13.69 -0.39
CA MET A 246 16.01 -14.98 -0.39
C MET A 246 16.51 -15.90 -1.51
N ALA A 247 16.69 -15.35 -2.71
CA ALA A 247 17.18 -16.12 -3.87
C ALA A 247 18.61 -16.66 -3.64
N ARG A 248 19.49 -15.83 -3.06
CA ARG A 248 20.90 -16.24 -2.77
C ARG A 248 21.00 -17.25 -1.66
N LEU A 249 20.17 -17.15 -0.63
CA LEU A 249 20.18 -18.10 0.50
C LEU A 249 19.38 -19.39 0.21
N GLY A 250 18.50 -19.38 -0.80
CA GLY A 250 17.66 -20.51 -1.19
C GLY A 250 16.63 -20.93 -0.13
N ARG A 251 16.37 -20.09 0.86
CA ARG A 251 15.44 -20.31 1.98
C ARG A 251 14.98 -18.98 2.56
N VAL A 252 13.97 -19.01 3.43
CA VAL A 252 13.61 -17.84 4.24
C VAL A 252 14.79 -17.48 5.14
N PRO A 253 15.31 -16.25 5.07
CA PRO A 253 16.47 -15.82 5.86
C PRO A 253 16.18 -15.78 7.36
N ARG A 254 17.26 -15.69 8.14
CA ARG A 254 17.22 -15.40 9.58
C ARG A 254 18.14 -14.23 9.88
N VAL A 255 17.85 -13.52 10.93
CA VAL A 255 18.75 -12.47 11.44
C VAL A 255 20.16 -13.06 11.67
N GLY A 256 21.16 -12.37 11.13
CA GLY A 256 22.57 -12.81 11.16
C GLY A 256 23.01 -13.65 9.96
N ASP A 257 22.11 -14.02 9.04
CA ASP A 257 22.51 -14.69 7.80
C ASP A 257 23.34 -13.75 6.93
N ARG A 258 24.41 -14.31 6.33
CA ARG A 258 25.36 -13.55 5.50
C ARG A 258 25.64 -14.26 4.20
N PHE A 259 25.87 -13.46 3.15
CA PHE A 259 26.39 -13.97 1.89
C PHE A 259 27.20 -12.87 1.18
N SER A 260 28.04 -13.27 0.23
CA SER A 260 28.80 -12.33 -0.61
C SER A 260 28.30 -12.41 -2.04
N TYR A 261 28.09 -11.24 -2.66
CA TYR A 261 27.67 -11.15 -4.06
C TYR A 261 28.13 -9.82 -4.68
N ALA A 262 28.59 -9.88 -5.94
CA ALA A 262 29.07 -8.72 -6.69
C ALA A 262 30.14 -7.88 -5.95
N GLY A 263 31.03 -8.50 -5.17
CA GLY A 263 32.07 -7.81 -4.40
C GLY A 263 31.56 -7.11 -3.14
N LEU A 264 30.30 -7.35 -2.75
CA LEU A 264 29.67 -6.83 -1.55
C LEU A 264 29.36 -7.99 -0.59
N GLN A 265 29.36 -7.68 0.71
CA GLN A 265 28.88 -8.55 1.77
C GLN A 265 27.53 -8.07 2.24
N PHE A 266 26.56 -8.98 2.31
CA PHE A 266 25.22 -8.74 2.78
C PHE A 266 25.00 -9.47 4.11
N GLU A 267 24.42 -8.80 5.08
CA GLU A 267 24.03 -9.38 6.37
C GLU A 267 22.59 -8.97 6.70
N VAL A 268 21.74 -9.95 6.98
CA VAL A 268 20.36 -9.71 7.41
C VAL A 268 20.39 -9.25 8.86
N LEU A 269 19.98 -8.00 9.12
CA LEU A 269 19.94 -7.43 10.47
C LEU A 269 18.58 -7.56 11.13
N ASP A 270 17.50 -7.47 10.34
CA ASP A 270 16.14 -7.60 10.86
C ASP A 270 15.21 -8.29 9.87
N MET A 271 14.13 -8.87 10.41
CA MET A 271 13.09 -9.61 9.69
C MET A 271 11.71 -9.20 10.20
N ASP A 272 10.79 -8.85 9.30
CA ASP A 272 9.37 -8.76 9.61
C ASP A 272 8.67 -10.06 9.17
N ARG A 273 8.29 -10.89 10.15
CA ARG A 273 7.68 -12.22 9.95
C ARG A 273 8.49 -13.11 8.99
N HIS A 274 8.19 -13.06 7.69
CA HIS A 274 8.84 -13.84 6.64
C HIS A 274 9.55 -12.97 5.60
N SER A 275 9.50 -11.65 5.75
CA SER A 275 10.13 -10.66 4.88
C SER A 275 11.44 -10.18 5.51
N VAL A 276 12.41 -9.88 4.67
CA VAL A 276 13.65 -9.20 5.10
C VAL A 276 13.32 -7.73 5.31
N ASP A 277 13.54 -7.22 6.52
CA ASP A 277 13.30 -5.83 6.86
C ASP A 277 14.56 -4.98 6.67
N LYS A 278 15.66 -5.31 7.33
CA LYS A 278 16.91 -4.52 7.23
C LYS A 278 18.10 -5.41 6.85
N VAL A 279 18.90 -4.91 5.93
CA VAL A 279 20.13 -5.55 5.43
C VAL A 279 21.31 -4.60 5.57
N LEU A 280 22.40 -5.08 6.12
CA LEU A 280 23.70 -4.40 6.07
C LEU A 280 24.42 -4.81 4.79
N VAL A 281 24.80 -3.81 3.99
CA VAL A 281 25.57 -3.99 2.76
C VAL A 281 26.93 -3.31 2.97
N ALA A 282 28.01 -4.08 2.87
CA ALA A 282 29.36 -3.57 3.05
C ALA A 282 30.27 -4.02 1.90
N PRO A 283 31.31 -3.29 1.55
CA PRO A 283 32.36 -3.78 0.67
C PRO A 283 32.97 -5.08 1.25
N GLN A 284 33.20 -6.07 0.40
CA GLN A 284 33.87 -7.29 0.86
C GLN A 284 35.29 -6.93 1.28
N PRO A 285 35.73 -7.24 2.51
CA PRO A 285 37.09 -6.96 2.92
C PRO A 285 38.05 -7.72 2.00
N ASP A 286 38.99 -7.00 1.37
CA ASP A 286 40.02 -7.56 0.54
C ASP A 286 40.77 -8.64 1.32
N ALA A 287 40.76 -9.87 0.86
CA ALA A 287 41.50 -11.00 1.47
C ALA A 287 43.00 -10.73 1.57
N THR A 288 43.51 -9.70 0.92
CA THR A 288 44.92 -9.30 0.90
C THR A 288 45.37 -8.51 2.14
N ARG A 289 44.42 -7.91 2.91
CA ARG A 289 44.78 -7.10 4.12
C ARG A 289 44.87 -7.89 5.40
N ILE A 290 44.47 -9.17 5.42
CA ILE A 290 44.55 -10.02 6.62
C ILE A 290 45.95 -10.69 6.75
N ALA A 291 46.74 -10.74 5.68
CA ALA A 291 48.07 -11.31 5.71
C ALA A 291 49.13 -10.41 6.38
N ASP A 292 48.94 -9.10 6.39
CA ASP A 292 49.91 -8.15 6.94
C ASP A 292 49.72 -7.82 8.44
N ALA A 293 48.61 -8.27 9.06
CA ALA A 293 48.34 -8.03 10.49
C ALA A 293 48.86 -9.16 11.44
N ASN A 294 49.28 -10.29 10.90
CA ASN A 294 49.81 -11.43 11.70
C ASN A 294 51.34 -11.63 11.54
N GLY A 295 52.05 -10.66 11.02
CA GLY A 295 53.48 -10.71 10.77
C GLY A 295 54.26 -9.54 11.42
N ALA A 296 54.00 -9.23 12.71
CA ALA A 296 54.85 -8.34 13.49
C ALA A 296 54.86 -8.78 14.97
#